data_5292c02354d8e6d151effe8f944f277a
#
_entry.id   5292c02354d8e6d151effe8f944f277a
#
_cell.length_a   1.000
_cell.length_b   1.000
_cell.length_c   1.000
_cell.angle_alpha   90.00
_cell.angle_beta   90.00
_cell.angle_gamma   90.00
#
_symmetry.space_group_name_H-M   'P 1'
#
loop_
_entity.id
_entity.type
_entity.pdbx_description
1 polymer ?
#
loop_
_entity_poly.entity_id
_entity_poly.type
_entity_poly.pdbx_seq_one_letter_code
_entity_poly.pdbx_strand_id
1 'polypeptide(L)'
;MSRGLGDVYKRQGQDLKKFFRELERNPGERKKAAAAANRWRWERIYSYDKPTIAMVHGYCVGGAFMQLLACDFAVAAENATFSLSEVNWGILPGALVSKAVADMVLPRHALYYACLGEPFDGNEAARIGMVNFAVPADKLEQATTELAEKLMKKSPAVLRATKQAIRHVRTMDVPQAYDYLAEKGKAIKVADGEDSYNTGLRQFLDEKSYKPTFEPFRLGTMLTDQRSKPAAKK
;
A
#
# COMPACT_ATOMS: atom_id res chain seq x y z
N MET A 1 13.28 0.00 5.93
CA MET A 1 12.32 1.11 6.04
C MET A 1 12.98 2.38 5.54
N SER A 2 12.52 2.95 4.45
CA SER A 2 12.92 4.30 4.05
C SER A 2 12.17 5.28 4.96
N ARG A 3 12.85 5.81 5.98
CA ARG A 3 12.30 6.89 6.80
C ARG A 3 12.27 8.16 5.94
N GLY A 4 11.09 8.53 5.46
CA GLY A 4 10.86 9.88 4.99
C GLY A 4 10.93 10.81 6.20
N LEU A 5 12.09 11.38 6.46
CA LEU A 5 12.31 12.34 7.54
C LEU A 5 11.32 13.50 7.39
N GLY A 6 10.54 13.66 8.45
CA GLY A 6 9.44 14.56 8.54
C GLY A 6 9.82 16.03 8.40
N ASP A 7 9.31 16.58 7.34
CA ASP A 7 8.95 17.97 7.30
C ASP A 7 7.47 18.04 6.93
N VAL A 8 6.70 18.70 7.74
CA VAL A 8 5.23 18.85 7.60
C VAL A 8 4.84 19.30 6.18
N TYR A 9 5.76 19.91 5.45
CA TYR A 9 5.57 20.43 4.10
C TYR A 9 5.95 19.48 2.96
N LYS A 10 6.52 18.29 3.23
CA LYS A 10 7.14 17.46 2.17
C LYS A 10 6.18 16.59 1.35
N ARG A 11 4.89 16.53 1.66
CA ARG A 11 3.91 15.71 0.92
C ARG A 11 2.66 16.47 0.51
N GLN A 12 2.84 17.70 0.08
CA GLN A 12 1.77 18.55 -0.46
C GLN A 12 1.44 18.26 -1.94
N GLY A 13 2.00 17.19 -2.50
CA GLY A 13 1.79 16.86 -3.90
C GLY A 13 2.90 17.38 -4.81
N GLN A 14 2.53 17.94 -5.96
CA GLN A 14 3.45 18.39 -6.99
C GLN A 14 3.92 19.82 -6.71
N ASP A 15 5.17 20.14 -7.06
CA ASP A 15 5.66 21.53 -7.04
C ASP A 15 4.87 22.37 -8.04
N LEU A 16 3.95 23.17 -7.54
CA LEU A 16 3.02 23.94 -8.36
C LEU A 16 3.73 24.96 -9.25
N LYS A 17 4.76 25.62 -8.73
CA LYS A 17 5.52 26.63 -9.48
C LYS A 17 6.28 25.99 -10.64
N LYS A 18 7.08 24.98 -10.34
CA LYS A 18 7.90 24.31 -11.37
C LYS A 18 7.04 23.61 -12.40
N PHE A 19 6.05 22.83 -11.97
CA PHE A 19 5.30 21.98 -12.88
C PHE A 19 4.25 22.74 -13.69
N PHE A 20 3.49 23.67 -13.07
CA PHE A 20 2.38 24.35 -13.71
C PHE A 20 2.74 25.71 -14.31
N ARG A 21 3.89 26.32 -13.99
CA ARG A 21 4.32 27.59 -14.58
C ARG A 21 5.60 27.48 -15.38
N GLU A 22 6.67 26.90 -14.79
CA GLU A 22 7.98 26.89 -15.47
C GLU A 22 8.01 25.89 -16.62
N LEU A 23 7.48 24.66 -16.39
CA LEU A 23 7.45 23.60 -17.40
C LEU A 23 6.31 23.75 -18.42
N GLU A 24 5.33 24.61 -18.18
CA GLU A 24 4.21 24.82 -19.12
C GLU A 24 4.69 25.34 -20.46
N ARG A 25 5.74 26.15 -20.45
CA ARG A 25 6.35 26.75 -21.68
C ARG A 25 7.15 25.74 -22.51
N ASN A 26 7.42 24.56 -21.97
CA ASN A 26 8.15 23.48 -22.64
C ASN A 26 7.40 22.14 -22.51
N PRO A 27 6.46 21.84 -23.43
CA PRO A 27 5.65 20.61 -23.36
C PRO A 27 6.47 19.32 -23.34
N GLY A 28 7.63 19.29 -24.02
CA GLY A 28 8.53 18.14 -24.05
C GLY A 28 9.12 17.83 -22.66
N GLU A 29 9.67 18.84 -22.02
CA GLU A 29 10.23 18.70 -20.67
C GLU A 29 9.12 18.42 -19.63
N ARG A 30 7.96 19.03 -19.76
CA ARG A 30 6.80 18.74 -18.93
C ARG A 30 6.38 17.27 -19.02
N LYS A 31 6.33 16.71 -20.23
CA LYS A 31 6.01 15.28 -20.46
C LYS A 31 7.06 14.37 -19.81
N LYS A 32 8.34 14.66 -19.96
CA LYS A 32 9.44 13.90 -19.32
C LYS A 32 9.34 13.95 -17.80
N ALA A 33 9.14 15.15 -17.22
CA ALA A 33 8.99 15.33 -15.78
C ALA A 33 7.76 14.59 -15.23
N ALA A 34 6.62 14.65 -15.94
CA ALA A 34 5.42 13.91 -15.58
C ALA A 34 5.65 12.39 -15.60
N ALA A 35 6.30 11.87 -16.64
CA ALA A 35 6.61 10.45 -16.76
C ALA A 35 7.56 9.98 -15.63
N ALA A 36 8.63 10.74 -15.35
CA ALA A 36 9.55 10.44 -14.26
C ALA A 36 8.83 10.46 -12.89
N ALA A 37 7.96 11.45 -12.66
CA ALA A 37 7.17 11.54 -11.44
C ALA A 37 6.19 10.37 -11.29
N ASN A 38 5.52 9.96 -12.37
CA ASN A 38 4.58 8.82 -12.35
C ASN A 38 5.31 7.50 -12.10
N ARG A 39 6.46 7.31 -12.76
CA ARG A 39 7.30 6.13 -12.53
C ARG A 39 7.69 5.99 -11.06
N TRP A 40 8.06 7.09 -10.40
CA TRP A 40 8.46 7.05 -8.99
C TRP A 40 7.26 6.94 -8.04
N ARG A 41 6.21 7.75 -8.25
CA ARG A 41 5.05 7.84 -7.34
C ARG A 41 4.10 6.66 -7.43
N TRP A 42 4.05 6.00 -8.59
CA TRP A 42 3.09 4.94 -8.85
C TRP A 42 3.76 3.63 -9.26
N GLU A 43 4.40 3.59 -10.43
CA GLU A 43 4.83 2.33 -11.04
C GLU A 43 5.76 1.52 -10.13
N ARG A 44 6.79 2.17 -9.56
CA ARG A 44 7.76 1.48 -8.70
C ARG A 44 7.15 0.96 -7.40
N ILE A 45 6.23 1.68 -6.80
CA ILE A 45 5.56 1.27 -5.56
C ILE A 45 4.55 0.18 -5.88
N TYR A 46 3.73 0.40 -6.90
CA TYR A 46 2.68 -0.52 -7.30
C TYR A 46 3.21 -1.87 -7.77
N SER A 47 4.30 -1.89 -8.56
CA SER A 47 4.94 -3.12 -9.07
C SER A 47 5.93 -3.76 -8.10
N TYR A 48 6.15 -3.17 -6.92
CA TYR A 48 7.11 -3.72 -5.98
C TYR A 48 6.64 -5.07 -5.44
N ASP A 49 7.52 -6.06 -5.47
CA ASP A 49 7.17 -7.46 -5.17
C ASP A 49 6.77 -7.72 -3.71
N LYS A 50 7.33 -6.97 -2.78
CA LYS A 50 7.00 -7.12 -1.36
C LYS A 50 5.80 -6.26 -0.99
N PRO A 51 5.03 -6.61 0.05
CA PRO A 51 4.03 -5.73 0.62
C PRO A 51 4.61 -4.38 1.02
N THR A 52 3.89 -3.31 0.70
CA THR A 52 4.25 -1.92 1.01
C THR A 52 3.20 -1.31 1.94
N ILE A 53 3.65 -0.55 2.93
CA ILE A 53 2.78 0.11 3.91
C ILE A 53 3.04 1.61 3.86
N ALA A 54 2.01 2.40 3.59
CA ALA A 54 2.04 3.84 3.77
C ALA A 54 1.80 4.17 5.24
N MET A 55 2.69 4.98 5.82
CA MET A 55 2.54 5.55 7.16
C MET A 55 2.26 7.03 6.99
N VAL A 56 1.01 7.45 7.23
CA VAL A 56 0.54 8.80 6.92
C VAL A 56 0.45 9.64 8.19
N HIS A 57 1.27 10.68 8.24
CA HIS A 57 1.20 11.73 9.27
C HIS A 57 1.16 13.09 8.59
N GLY A 58 0.55 14.09 9.22
CA GLY A 58 0.44 15.43 8.66
C GLY A 58 -0.43 15.47 7.41
N TYR A 59 0.05 16.10 6.34
CA TYR A 59 -0.74 16.35 5.13
C TYR A 59 -0.54 15.32 4.04
N CYS A 60 -1.63 14.84 3.47
CA CYS A 60 -1.68 14.03 2.24
C CYS A 60 -2.64 14.71 1.26
N VAL A 61 -2.10 15.51 0.33
CA VAL A 61 -2.89 16.40 -0.54
C VAL A 61 -2.56 16.16 -2.01
N GLY A 62 -3.58 16.15 -2.85
CA GLY A 62 -3.45 16.13 -4.30
C GLY A 62 -2.61 14.95 -4.81
N GLY A 63 -1.55 15.21 -5.55
CA GLY A 63 -0.66 14.17 -6.11
C GLY A 63 -0.02 13.23 -5.09
N ALA A 64 -0.07 13.51 -3.78
CA ALA A 64 0.39 12.60 -2.73
C ALA A 64 -0.49 11.35 -2.61
N PHE A 65 -1.76 11.43 -3.03
CA PHE A 65 -2.65 10.27 -3.10
C PHE A 65 -2.12 9.15 -4.02
N MET A 66 -1.34 9.50 -5.04
CA MET A 66 -0.75 8.47 -5.91
C MET A 66 0.17 7.52 -5.13
N GLN A 67 1.03 8.05 -4.26
CA GLN A 67 1.93 7.24 -3.44
C GLN A 67 1.17 6.44 -2.38
N LEU A 68 0.21 7.07 -1.72
CA LEU A 68 -0.67 6.42 -0.74
C LEU A 68 -1.36 5.22 -1.37
N LEU A 69 -2.06 5.43 -2.49
CA LEU A 69 -2.90 4.42 -3.13
C LEU A 69 -2.11 3.40 -3.97
N ALA A 70 -0.84 3.67 -4.26
CA ALA A 70 0.07 2.68 -4.83
C ALA A 70 0.57 1.66 -3.80
N CYS A 71 0.57 2.00 -2.51
CA CYS A 71 0.89 1.07 -1.44
C CYS A 71 -0.20 -0.01 -1.29
N ASP A 72 0.17 -1.15 -0.69
CA ASP A 72 -0.77 -2.25 -0.45
C ASP A 72 -1.59 -2.05 0.82
N PHE A 73 -0.98 -1.40 1.80
CA PHE A 73 -1.56 -1.09 3.10
C PHE A 73 -1.29 0.37 3.45
N ALA A 74 -2.13 0.92 4.32
CA ALA A 74 -1.94 2.27 4.83
C ALA A 74 -2.42 2.38 6.28
N VAL A 75 -1.63 3.05 7.11
CA VAL A 75 -1.98 3.42 8.48
C VAL A 75 -1.85 4.94 8.59
N ALA A 76 -2.84 5.60 9.17
CA ALA A 76 -2.83 7.05 9.33
C ALA A 76 -2.80 7.46 10.80
N ALA A 77 -2.23 8.62 11.08
CA ALA A 77 -2.51 9.32 12.32
C ALA A 77 -3.94 9.86 12.27
N GLU A 78 -4.68 9.81 13.37
CA GLU A 78 -6.06 10.32 13.47
C GLU A 78 -6.15 11.78 13.04
N ASN A 79 -5.14 12.59 13.41
CA ASN A 79 -5.04 14.00 13.07
C ASN A 79 -4.34 14.28 11.72
N ALA A 80 -4.05 13.25 10.91
CA ALA A 80 -3.57 13.48 9.56
C ALA A 80 -4.65 14.15 8.70
N THR A 81 -4.23 15.05 7.82
CA THR A 81 -5.15 15.80 6.96
C THR A 81 -5.05 15.32 5.52
N PHE A 82 -6.15 14.85 4.98
CA PHE A 82 -6.30 14.42 3.60
C PHE A 82 -7.14 15.45 2.82
N SER A 83 -6.80 15.73 1.56
CA SER A 83 -7.64 16.55 0.70
C SER A 83 -7.34 16.32 -0.79
N LEU A 84 -8.40 16.12 -1.56
CA LEU A 84 -8.37 16.16 -3.03
C LEU A 84 -8.68 17.58 -3.48
N SER A 85 -7.80 18.52 -3.13
CA SER A 85 -8.04 19.97 -3.24
C SER A 85 -7.90 20.54 -4.66
N GLU A 86 -7.66 19.71 -5.67
CA GLU A 86 -7.42 20.14 -7.04
C GLU A 86 -8.59 20.98 -7.58
N VAL A 87 -9.82 20.62 -7.27
CA VAL A 87 -11.01 21.36 -7.70
C VAL A 87 -11.03 22.80 -7.19
N ASN A 88 -10.47 23.08 -6.02
CA ASN A 88 -10.36 24.43 -5.44
C ASN A 88 -9.39 25.34 -6.23
N TRP A 89 -8.59 24.75 -7.11
CA TRP A 89 -7.65 25.44 -7.99
C TRP A 89 -8.11 25.44 -9.45
N GLY A 90 -9.33 24.98 -9.74
CA GLY A 90 -9.81 24.81 -11.10
C GLY A 90 -9.08 23.72 -11.89
N ILE A 91 -8.53 22.73 -11.20
CA ILE A 91 -7.73 21.63 -11.77
C ILE A 91 -8.46 20.30 -11.49
N LEU A 92 -8.50 19.44 -12.50
CA LEU A 92 -8.93 18.05 -12.31
C LEU A 92 -7.90 17.29 -11.45
N PRO A 93 -8.30 16.42 -10.51
CA PRO A 93 -7.41 15.44 -9.89
C PRO A 93 -6.81 14.51 -10.96
N GLY A 94 -5.71 14.97 -11.54
CA GLY A 94 -5.11 14.42 -12.75
C GLY A 94 -4.17 13.24 -12.50
N ALA A 95 -3.39 12.91 -13.53
CA ALA A 95 -2.54 11.74 -13.58
C ALA A 95 -3.34 10.47 -13.23
N LEU A 96 -2.91 9.70 -12.23
CA LEU A 96 -3.63 8.51 -11.76
C LEU A 96 -4.46 8.75 -10.48
N VAL A 97 -4.56 9.98 -9.98
CA VAL A 97 -5.26 10.29 -8.72
C VAL A 97 -6.72 9.86 -8.79
N SER A 98 -7.47 10.36 -9.80
CA SER A 98 -8.90 10.01 -9.96
C SER A 98 -9.11 8.50 -10.12
N LYS A 99 -8.27 7.83 -10.94
CA LYS A 99 -8.36 6.37 -11.15
C LYS A 99 -8.10 5.61 -9.84
N ALA A 100 -7.03 5.97 -9.13
CA ALA A 100 -6.65 5.31 -7.90
C ALA A 100 -7.71 5.50 -6.79
N VAL A 101 -8.27 6.70 -6.67
CA VAL A 101 -9.35 6.97 -5.70
C VAL A 101 -10.61 6.19 -6.08
N ALA A 102 -11.01 6.20 -7.35
CA ALA A 102 -12.18 5.45 -7.81
C ALA A 102 -12.06 3.94 -7.64
N ASP A 103 -10.84 3.39 -7.69
CA ASP A 103 -10.61 1.97 -7.45
C ASP A 103 -10.59 1.61 -5.95
N MET A 104 -10.27 2.56 -5.07
CA MET A 104 -10.03 2.28 -3.66
C MET A 104 -11.28 2.47 -2.79
N VAL A 105 -12.06 3.51 -3.04
CA VAL A 105 -13.21 3.85 -2.21
C VAL A 105 -14.52 3.77 -2.98
N LEU A 106 -15.65 3.71 -2.26
CA LEU A 106 -16.96 3.67 -2.90
C LEU A 106 -17.21 4.93 -3.76
N PRO A 107 -17.91 4.81 -4.90
CA PRO A 107 -18.08 5.91 -5.85
C PRO A 107 -18.63 7.21 -5.24
N ARG A 108 -19.53 7.11 -4.27
CA ARG A 108 -20.08 8.28 -3.60
C ARG A 108 -19.05 9.01 -2.75
N HIS A 109 -18.17 8.30 -2.05
CA HIS A 109 -17.08 8.91 -1.30
C HIS A 109 -16.04 9.52 -2.23
N ALA A 110 -15.68 8.81 -3.32
CA ALA A 110 -14.78 9.34 -4.33
C ALA A 110 -15.26 10.68 -4.89
N LEU A 111 -16.53 10.74 -5.32
CA LEU A 111 -17.14 11.96 -5.86
C LEU A 111 -17.26 13.06 -4.81
N TYR A 112 -17.68 12.73 -3.58
CA TYR A 112 -17.84 13.71 -2.51
C TYR A 112 -16.53 14.47 -2.26
N TYR A 113 -15.47 13.76 -1.93
CA TYR A 113 -14.19 14.42 -1.63
C TYR A 113 -13.49 15.03 -2.82
N ALA A 114 -13.59 14.42 -4.01
CA ALA A 114 -12.96 14.97 -5.21
C ALA A 114 -13.68 16.21 -5.76
N CYS A 115 -15.01 16.29 -5.63
CA CYS A 115 -15.79 17.42 -6.13
C CYS A 115 -15.88 18.59 -5.14
N LEU A 116 -15.87 18.31 -3.83
CA LEU A 116 -15.92 19.37 -2.83
C LEU A 116 -14.52 19.90 -2.49
N GLY A 117 -13.47 19.10 -2.62
CA GLY A 117 -12.11 19.50 -2.29
C GLY A 117 -11.91 19.79 -0.80
N GLU A 118 -12.85 19.38 0.05
CA GLU A 118 -12.80 19.58 1.49
C GLU A 118 -11.78 18.66 2.16
N PRO A 119 -11.10 19.12 3.21
CA PRO A 119 -10.21 18.29 3.99
C PRO A 119 -11.00 17.31 4.86
N PHE A 120 -10.39 16.14 5.13
CA PHE A 120 -10.87 15.15 6.08
C PHE A 120 -9.71 14.56 6.87
N ASP A 121 -10.00 13.98 8.03
CA ASP A 121 -8.99 13.46 8.94
C ASP A 121 -8.67 11.97 8.70
N GLY A 122 -7.75 11.43 9.52
CA GLY A 122 -7.35 10.02 9.45
C GLY A 122 -8.47 9.04 9.80
N ASN A 123 -9.37 9.41 10.73
CA ASN A 123 -10.50 8.58 11.11
C ASN A 123 -11.49 8.45 9.95
N GLU A 124 -11.77 9.56 9.28
CA GLU A 124 -12.61 9.54 8.09
C GLU A 124 -11.95 8.78 6.94
N ALA A 125 -10.64 8.94 6.73
CA ALA A 125 -9.90 8.16 5.73
C ALA A 125 -10.02 6.65 6.00
N ALA A 126 -10.00 6.22 7.25
CA ALA A 126 -10.23 4.82 7.64
C ALA A 126 -11.69 4.40 7.41
N ARG A 127 -12.66 5.25 7.79
CA ARG A 127 -14.09 4.97 7.61
C ARG A 127 -14.47 4.73 6.16
N ILE A 128 -13.90 5.49 5.23
CA ILE A 128 -14.18 5.36 3.79
C ILE A 128 -13.33 4.29 3.09
N GLY A 129 -12.41 3.64 3.80
CA GLY A 129 -11.55 2.58 3.25
C GLY A 129 -10.33 3.08 2.48
N MET A 130 -9.97 4.36 2.62
CA MET A 130 -8.78 4.94 1.98
C MET A 130 -7.48 4.53 2.68
N VAL A 131 -7.54 4.29 3.98
CA VAL A 131 -6.50 3.65 4.79
C VAL A 131 -7.09 2.47 5.56
N ASN A 132 -6.26 1.53 5.99
CA ASN A 132 -6.75 0.35 6.70
C ASN A 132 -7.31 0.69 8.09
N PHE A 133 -6.63 1.61 8.80
CA PHE A 133 -7.05 2.12 10.10
C PHE A 133 -6.30 3.39 10.44
N ALA A 134 -6.84 4.15 11.40
CA ALA A 134 -6.21 5.31 11.99
C ALA A 134 -5.90 5.04 13.47
N VAL A 135 -4.86 5.70 13.99
CA VAL A 135 -4.41 5.59 15.38
C VAL A 135 -3.96 6.97 15.89
N PRO A 136 -3.90 7.21 17.20
CA PRO A 136 -3.26 8.40 17.76
C PRO A 136 -1.86 8.61 17.19
N ALA A 137 -1.47 9.85 16.95
CA ALA A 137 -0.24 10.20 16.24
C ALA A 137 1.03 9.62 16.92
N ASP A 138 1.05 9.54 18.24
CA ASP A 138 2.13 8.95 19.03
C ASP A 138 2.20 7.41 18.91
N LYS A 139 1.15 6.75 18.42
CA LYS A 139 1.07 5.30 18.20
C LYS A 139 1.31 4.89 16.75
N LEU A 140 1.43 5.84 15.83
CA LEU A 140 1.47 5.55 14.40
C LEU A 140 2.66 4.65 14.00
N GLU A 141 3.86 4.94 14.49
CA GLU A 141 5.04 4.12 14.17
C GLU A 141 4.92 2.71 14.74
N GLN A 142 4.44 2.58 15.98
CA GLN A 142 4.20 1.30 16.62
C GLN A 142 3.19 0.46 15.84
N ALA A 143 2.01 1.00 15.52
CA ALA A 143 0.95 0.31 14.81
C ALA A 143 1.38 -0.12 13.39
N THR A 144 2.16 0.73 12.70
CA THR A 144 2.72 0.42 11.38
C THR A 144 3.74 -0.72 11.46
N THR A 145 4.59 -0.70 12.49
CA THR A 145 5.59 -1.76 12.73
C THR A 145 4.91 -3.09 13.06
N GLU A 146 3.90 -3.09 13.91
CA GLU A 146 3.12 -4.29 14.25
C GLU A 146 2.45 -4.90 13.00
N LEU A 147 1.91 -4.06 12.09
CA LEU A 147 1.37 -4.54 10.82
C LEU A 147 2.47 -5.20 9.97
N ALA A 148 3.63 -4.57 9.87
CA ALA A 148 4.76 -5.12 9.12
C ALA A 148 5.23 -6.46 9.71
N GLU A 149 5.31 -6.57 11.04
CA GLU A 149 5.68 -7.82 11.74
C GLU A 149 4.66 -8.94 11.50
N LYS A 150 3.34 -8.62 11.49
CA LYS A 150 2.30 -9.58 11.13
C LYS A 150 2.48 -10.11 9.70
N LEU A 151 2.83 -9.25 8.75
CA LEU A 151 3.12 -9.65 7.37
C LEU A 151 4.39 -10.49 7.28
N MET A 152 5.45 -10.12 8.01
CA MET A 152 6.72 -10.86 8.03
C MET A 152 6.62 -12.29 8.57
N LYS A 153 5.56 -12.62 9.29
CA LYS A 153 5.26 -13.98 9.74
C LYS A 153 4.65 -14.88 8.66
N LYS A 154 4.37 -14.35 7.48
CA LYS A 154 3.78 -15.09 6.34
C LYS A 154 4.85 -15.44 5.31
N SER A 155 4.60 -16.47 4.50
CA SER A 155 5.48 -16.82 3.38
C SER A 155 5.62 -15.64 2.41
N PRO A 156 6.86 -15.21 2.09
CA PRO A 156 7.08 -14.13 1.12
C PRO A 156 6.55 -14.44 -0.28
N ALA A 157 6.66 -15.70 -0.72
CA ALA A 157 6.17 -16.15 -2.02
C ALA A 157 4.64 -16.07 -2.07
N VAL A 158 3.97 -16.53 -1.03
CA VAL A 158 2.51 -16.49 -0.94
C VAL A 158 2.00 -15.05 -0.84
N LEU A 159 2.65 -14.18 -0.03
CA LEU A 159 2.29 -12.77 0.06
C LEU A 159 2.41 -12.05 -1.29
N ARG A 160 3.52 -12.27 -2.03
CA ARG A 160 3.71 -11.72 -3.37
C ARG A 160 2.59 -12.15 -4.31
N ALA A 161 2.30 -13.43 -4.34
CA ALA A 161 1.29 -13.98 -5.23
C ALA A 161 -0.12 -13.50 -4.87
N THR A 162 -0.45 -13.42 -3.58
CA THR A 162 -1.73 -12.89 -3.09
C THR A 162 -1.90 -11.42 -3.48
N LYS A 163 -0.88 -10.59 -3.27
CA LYS A 163 -0.87 -9.19 -3.71
C LYS A 163 -1.16 -9.07 -5.21
N GLN A 164 -0.43 -9.83 -6.03
CA GLN A 164 -0.61 -9.81 -7.48
C GLN A 164 -2.01 -10.32 -7.87
N ALA A 165 -2.47 -11.40 -7.25
CA ALA A 165 -3.78 -11.97 -7.51
C ALA A 165 -4.90 -10.95 -7.27
N ILE A 166 -4.97 -10.36 -6.08
CA ILE A 166 -5.99 -9.37 -5.72
C ILE A 166 -5.98 -8.16 -6.67
N ARG A 167 -4.80 -7.69 -7.06
CA ARG A 167 -4.68 -6.55 -7.98
C ARG A 167 -5.16 -6.85 -9.39
N HIS A 168 -4.83 -8.02 -9.93
CA HIS A 168 -5.15 -8.39 -11.30
C HIS A 168 -6.61 -8.79 -11.50
N VAL A 169 -7.18 -9.59 -10.57
CA VAL A 169 -8.56 -10.08 -10.75
C VAL A 169 -9.62 -8.97 -10.71
N ARG A 170 -9.28 -7.78 -10.18
CA ARG A 170 -10.23 -6.64 -10.15
C ARG A 170 -10.70 -6.17 -11.53
N THR A 171 -9.95 -6.47 -12.57
CA THR A 171 -10.26 -6.07 -13.95
C THR A 171 -10.63 -7.26 -14.85
N MET A 172 -10.72 -8.47 -14.29
CA MET A 172 -11.06 -9.69 -14.99
C MET A 172 -12.54 -10.03 -14.78
N ASP A 173 -13.16 -10.69 -15.75
CA ASP A 173 -14.42 -11.37 -15.52
C ASP A 173 -14.21 -12.65 -14.68
N VAL A 174 -15.31 -13.27 -14.22
CA VAL A 174 -15.23 -14.43 -13.33
C VAL A 174 -14.52 -15.63 -13.96
N PRO A 175 -14.79 -16.04 -15.21
CA PRO A 175 -14.05 -17.10 -15.87
C PRO A 175 -12.55 -16.83 -15.98
N GLN A 176 -12.17 -15.65 -16.46
CA GLN A 176 -10.77 -15.22 -16.54
C GLN A 176 -10.07 -15.24 -15.19
N ALA A 177 -10.73 -14.72 -14.14
CA ALA A 177 -10.19 -14.71 -12.79
C ALA A 177 -9.99 -16.12 -12.25
N TYR A 178 -10.93 -17.05 -12.54
CA TYR A 178 -10.82 -18.44 -12.12
C TYR A 178 -9.60 -19.12 -12.75
N ASP A 179 -9.45 -19.03 -14.07
CA ASP A 179 -8.32 -19.62 -14.79
C ASP A 179 -6.98 -19.01 -14.34
N TYR A 180 -6.92 -17.67 -14.22
CA TYR A 180 -5.73 -16.98 -13.75
C TYR A 180 -5.32 -17.44 -12.35
N LEU A 181 -6.26 -17.54 -11.40
CA LEU A 181 -5.99 -17.94 -10.03
C LEU A 181 -5.57 -19.41 -9.93
N ALA A 182 -6.16 -20.30 -10.76
CA ALA A 182 -5.77 -21.71 -10.83
C ALA A 182 -4.30 -21.87 -11.27
N GLU A 183 -3.91 -21.20 -12.36
CA GLU A 183 -2.53 -21.22 -12.84
C GLU A 183 -1.56 -20.52 -11.86
N LYS A 184 -1.98 -19.43 -11.26
CA LYS A 184 -1.20 -18.72 -10.24
C LYS A 184 -0.93 -19.63 -9.03
N GLY A 185 -1.93 -20.38 -8.58
CA GLY A 185 -1.79 -21.35 -7.49
C GLY A 185 -0.77 -22.47 -7.79
N LYS A 186 -0.74 -22.97 -9.03
CA LYS A 186 0.29 -23.94 -9.47
C LYS A 186 1.69 -23.30 -9.48
N ALA A 187 1.80 -22.11 -10.04
CA ALA A 187 3.08 -21.39 -10.14
C ALA A 187 3.71 -21.08 -8.77
N ILE A 188 2.90 -20.77 -7.75
CA ILE A 188 3.40 -20.53 -6.40
C ILE A 188 4.07 -21.78 -5.84
N LYS A 189 3.47 -22.97 -6.00
CA LYS A 189 4.03 -24.21 -5.48
C LYS A 189 5.42 -24.50 -6.02
N VAL A 190 5.69 -24.11 -7.26
CA VAL A 190 7.00 -24.28 -7.91
C VAL A 190 8.00 -23.18 -7.47
N ALA A 191 7.51 -21.95 -7.31
CA ALA A 191 8.35 -20.80 -7.02
C ALA A 191 8.64 -20.61 -5.53
N ASP A 192 7.95 -21.33 -4.65
CA ASP A 192 8.10 -21.22 -3.19
C ASP A 192 9.23 -22.12 -2.69
N GLY A 193 10.43 -21.57 -2.59
CA GLY A 193 11.61 -22.29 -2.09
C GLY A 193 11.52 -22.73 -0.61
N GLU A 194 10.51 -22.28 0.14
CA GLU A 194 10.29 -22.66 1.54
C GLU A 194 9.29 -23.81 1.69
N ASP A 195 8.75 -24.30 0.57
CA ASP A 195 7.71 -25.34 0.55
C ASP A 195 6.56 -25.07 1.54
N SER A 196 6.10 -23.81 1.56
CA SER A 196 5.10 -23.31 2.52
C SER A 196 3.81 -24.13 2.49
N TYR A 197 3.41 -24.62 1.32
CA TYR A 197 2.19 -25.40 1.15
C TYR A 197 2.27 -26.73 1.91
N ASN A 198 3.31 -27.54 1.66
CA ASN A 198 3.46 -28.83 2.32
C ASN A 198 3.80 -28.67 3.81
N THR A 199 4.61 -27.66 4.16
CA THR A 199 4.93 -27.35 5.54
C THR A 199 3.67 -26.97 6.34
N GLY A 200 2.82 -26.11 5.78
CA GLY A 200 1.56 -25.74 6.41
C GLY A 200 0.60 -26.91 6.58
N LEU A 201 0.44 -27.72 5.53
CA LEU A 201 -0.42 -28.93 5.59
C LEU A 201 0.07 -29.93 6.62
N ARG A 202 1.37 -30.23 6.64
CA ARG A 202 1.96 -31.16 7.62
C ARG A 202 1.74 -30.68 9.05
N GLN A 203 2.02 -29.42 9.35
CA GLN A 203 1.82 -28.85 10.68
C GLN A 203 0.36 -28.86 11.11
N PHE A 204 -0.58 -28.66 10.16
CA PHE A 204 -2.01 -28.66 10.47
C PHE A 204 -2.60 -30.06 10.55
N LEU A 205 -2.35 -30.92 9.56
CA LEU A 205 -3.02 -32.22 9.40
C LEU A 205 -2.33 -33.32 10.23
N ASP A 206 -1.00 -33.35 10.20
CA ASP A 206 -0.22 -34.43 10.75
C ASP A 206 0.24 -34.11 12.18
N GLU A 207 0.91 -32.98 12.35
CA GLU A 207 1.47 -32.58 13.64
C GLU A 207 0.43 -31.94 14.58
N LYS A 208 -0.66 -31.37 14.02
CA LYS A 208 -1.69 -30.59 14.74
C LYS A 208 -1.09 -29.49 15.62
N SER A 209 0.01 -28.91 15.14
CA SER A 209 0.86 -27.97 15.88
C SER A 209 0.40 -26.51 15.78
N TYR A 210 -0.60 -26.19 14.95
CA TYR A 210 -1.19 -24.85 14.84
C TYR A 210 -2.65 -24.86 14.35
N LYS A 211 -3.33 -23.72 14.54
CA LYS A 211 -4.71 -23.49 14.08
C LYS A 211 -4.71 -22.42 12.98
N PRO A 212 -4.93 -22.77 11.70
CA PRO A 212 -4.74 -21.84 10.58
C PRO A 212 -5.66 -20.61 10.61
N THR A 213 -6.78 -20.67 11.32
CA THR A 213 -7.71 -19.54 11.47
C THR A 213 -7.14 -18.41 12.34
N PHE A 214 -6.28 -18.72 13.30
CA PHE A 214 -5.81 -17.76 14.31
C PHE A 214 -4.34 -17.42 14.18
N GLU A 215 -3.53 -18.32 13.67
CA GLU A 215 -2.08 -18.13 13.59
C GLU A 215 -1.52 -18.69 12.27
N PRO A 216 -0.40 -18.14 11.76
CA PRO A 216 0.27 -18.72 10.60
C PRO A 216 0.99 -20.02 11.01
N PHE A 217 1.21 -20.92 10.03
CA PHE A 217 2.15 -22.00 10.19
C PHE A 217 3.56 -21.45 10.47
N ARG A 218 4.40 -22.24 11.13
CA ARG A 218 5.77 -21.85 11.46
C ARG A 218 6.65 -22.01 10.24
N LEU A 219 7.13 -20.89 9.70
CA LEU A 219 8.18 -20.88 8.69
C LEU A 219 9.46 -21.40 9.32
N GLY A 220 10.13 -22.38 8.69
CA GLY A 220 11.44 -22.85 9.14
C GLY A 220 12.42 -21.67 9.18
N THR A 221 13.20 -21.64 10.19
CA THR A 221 14.41 -20.91 10.59
C THR A 221 14.79 -19.54 10.01
N MET A 222 14.25 -19.04 8.89
CA MET A 222 14.86 -17.87 8.26
C MET A 222 14.41 -16.49 8.76
N LEU A 223 13.28 -16.34 9.41
CA LEU A 223 12.76 -15.03 9.77
C LEU A 223 12.42 -14.84 11.26
N THR A 224 12.32 -15.90 12.04
CA THR A 224 11.91 -15.82 13.46
C THR A 224 13.06 -15.90 14.45
N ASP A 225 14.22 -16.42 14.07
CA ASP A 225 15.27 -16.78 15.03
C ASP A 225 16.40 -15.75 15.20
N GLN A 226 16.48 -14.76 14.32
CA GLN A 226 17.58 -13.76 14.41
C GLN A 226 17.29 -12.59 15.35
N ARG A 227 16.04 -12.42 15.84
CA ARG A 227 15.67 -11.32 16.74
C ARG A 227 15.35 -11.74 18.17
N SER A 228 15.24 -13.02 18.45
CA SER A 228 14.87 -13.54 19.78
C SER A 228 16.03 -14.10 20.61
N LYS A 229 17.28 -13.97 20.16
CA LYS A 229 18.42 -14.26 21.03
C LYS A 229 18.67 -13.03 21.91
N PRO A 230 18.43 -13.12 23.24
CA PRO A 230 18.89 -12.08 24.14
C PRO A 230 20.42 -11.99 24.02
N ALA A 231 20.93 -10.76 23.88
CA ALA A 231 22.36 -10.50 23.89
C ALA A 231 22.98 -11.19 25.13
N ALA A 232 23.84 -12.16 24.91
CA ALA A 232 24.61 -12.77 25.97
C ALA A 232 25.39 -11.66 26.69
N LYS A 233 25.04 -11.41 27.94
CA LYS A 233 25.82 -10.55 28.82
C LYS A 233 27.20 -11.17 28.94
N LYS A 234 28.22 -10.47 28.45
CA LYS A 234 29.61 -10.61 28.88
C LYS A 234 29.85 -9.67 30.04
#